data_86a7a3898882cf8b6191ebe22dd22d5a
#
_entry.id   86a7a3898882cf8b6191ebe22dd22d5a
#
_cell.length_a   1.000
_cell.length_b   1.000
_cell.length_c   1.000
_cell.angle_alpha   90.00
_cell.angle_beta   90.00
_cell.angle_gamma   90.00
#
_symmetry.space_group_name_H-M   'P 1'
#
loop_
_entity.id
_entity.type
_entity.pdbx_description
1 polymer ?
#
loop_
_entity_poly.entity_id
_entity_poly.type
_entity_poly.pdbx_seq_one_letter_code
_entity_poly.pdbx_strand_id
1 'polypeptide(L)'
;MIMLGGEEYANDLGTPGSTSGDPSILTNLPTDPDHNLAVSWHSYNFNTCSSQSCWTSQVAPVAAQVPVVAGEIGENDCADGYVGPLMSWMDSAGISYLAWAWNADFNCSSGPGLITDYYGDPTGYGTGVESHLKSLAGG
;
A
#
# COMPACT_ATOMS: atom_id res chain seq x y z
N MET A 1 13.75 -7.86 10.57
CA MET A 1 12.88 -8.06 9.37
C MET A 1 13.54 -7.40 8.17
N ILE A 2 13.57 -8.07 7.05
CA ILE A 2 14.06 -7.55 5.76
C ILE A 2 12.84 -7.38 4.86
N MET A 3 12.63 -6.19 4.33
CA MET A 3 11.54 -5.89 3.39
C MET A 3 12.10 -5.81 1.98
N LEU A 4 11.51 -6.56 1.06
CA LEU A 4 11.91 -6.64 -0.35
C LEU A 4 10.85 -5.93 -1.20
N GLY A 5 11.24 -4.88 -1.89
CA GLY A 5 10.35 -4.19 -2.83
C GLY A 5 10.18 -4.96 -4.13
N GLY A 6 9.00 -4.88 -4.72
CA GLY A 6 8.75 -5.31 -6.09
C GLY A 6 9.34 -4.34 -7.12
N GLU A 7 9.06 -4.61 -8.38
CA GLU A 7 9.41 -3.73 -9.51
C GLU A 7 8.55 -2.45 -9.53
N GLU A 8 8.89 -1.51 -10.40
CA GLU A 8 8.13 -0.28 -10.59
C GLU A 8 7.81 0.46 -9.28
N TYR A 9 8.85 0.81 -8.51
CA TYR A 9 8.71 1.45 -7.20
C TYR A 9 7.87 0.62 -6.21
N ALA A 10 8.03 -0.71 -6.23
CA ALA A 10 7.29 -1.68 -5.44
C ALA A 10 5.78 -1.77 -5.76
N ASN A 11 5.31 -1.24 -6.88
CA ASN A 11 3.91 -1.39 -7.30
C ASN A 11 3.63 -2.73 -7.98
N ASP A 12 4.62 -3.34 -8.65
CA ASP A 12 4.49 -4.63 -9.33
C ASP A 12 5.25 -5.73 -8.58
N LEU A 13 4.59 -6.83 -8.30
CA LEU A 13 5.15 -8.00 -7.64
C LEU A 13 5.47 -9.15 -8.61
N GLY A 14 5.40 -8.90 -9.93
CA GLY A 14 5.69 -9.88 -10.97
C GLY A 14 4.78 -11.12 -10.95
N THR A 15 3.56 -11.00 -10.45
CA THR A 15 2.60 -12.11 -10.40
C THR A 15 1.90 -12.31 -11.75
N PRO A 16 1.27 -13.48 -12.01
CA PRO A 16 0.56 -13.69 -13.26
C PRO A 16 -0.50 -12.60 -13.50
N GLY A 17 -0.38 -11.91 -14.63
CA GLY A 17 -1.23 -10.77 -14.97
C GLY A 17 -0.61 -9.40 -14.66
N SER A 18 0.61 -9.36 -14.12
CA SER A 18 1.37 -8.12 -14.00
C SER A 18 1.70 -7.54 -15.38
N THR A 19 1.87 -6.23 -15.46
CA THR A 19 2.13 -5.54 -16.72
C THR A 19 3.61 -5.46 -17.06
N SER A 20 4.50 -5.63 -16.08
CA SER A 20 5.95 -5.58 -16.28
C SER A 20 6.49 -6.80 -17.03
N GLY A 21 5.82 -7.95 -16.93
CA GLY A 21 6.33 -9.22 -17.43
C GLY A 21 7.54 -9.75 -16.66
N ASP A 22 7.86 -9.12 -15.55
CA ASP A 22 9.01 -9.46 -14.71
C ASP A 22 8.81 -10.76 -13.94
N PRO A 23 9.91 -11.45 -13.55
CA PRO A 23 9.83 -12.65 -12.76
C PRO A 23 9.10 -12.40 -11.44
N SER A 24 8.19 -13.29 -11.09
CA SER A 24 7.46 -13.19 -9.82
C SER A 24 8.42 -13.07 -8.63
N ILE A 25 8.12 -12.14 -7.73
CA ILE A 25 8.88 -12.00 -6.47
C ILE A 25 8.93 -13.31 -5.69
N LEU A 26 7.88 -14.13 -5.77
CA LEU A 26 7.80 -15.42 -5.09
C LEU A 26 8.85 -16.43 -5.57
N THR A 27 9.23 -16.37 -6.85
CA THR A 27 10.25 -17.29 -7.41
C THR A 27 11.66 -16.80 -7.21
N ASN A 28 11.82 -15.56 -6.73
CA ASN A 28 13.11 -14.89 -6.55
C ASN A 28 13.37 -14.41 -5.12
N LEU A 29 12.58 -14.88 -4.15
CA LEU A 29 12.83 -14.57 -2.74
C LEU A 29 14.20 -15.14 -2.33
N PRO A 30 15.06 -14.31 -1.73
CA PRO A 30 16.34 -14.80 -1.20
C PRO A 30 16.10 -15.75 -0.02
N THR A 31 17.08 -16.62 0.23
CA THR A 31 17.06 -17.44 1.43
C THR A 31 17.45 -16.57 2.64
N ASP A 32 16.63 -16.58 3.67
CA ASP A 32 16.91 -15.97 4.95
C ASP A 32 16.86 -17.05 6.05
N PRO A 33 17.99 -17.34 6.73
CA PRO A 33 18.04 -18.38 7.75
C PRO A 33 17.19 -18.06 8.99
N ASP A 34 16.89 -16.79 9.22
CA ASP A 34 16.06 -16.33 10.35
C ASP A 34 14.57 -16.25 10.00
N HIS A 35 14.19 -16.54 8.75
CA HIS A 35 12.81 -16.47 8.26
C HIS A 35 12.12 -15.14 8.53
N ASN A 36 12.82 -14.03 8.37
CA ASN A 36 12.37 -12.66 8.69
C ASN A 36 12.15 -11.80 7.44
N LEU A 37 11.74 -12.41 6.33
CA LEU A 37 11.41 -11.69 5.11
C LEU A 37 9.98 -11.20 5.11
N ALA A 38 9.77 -10.03 4.54
CA ALA A 38 8.47 -9.49 4.12
C ALA A 38 8.59 -8.87 2.73
N VAL A 39 7.50 -8.80 2.01
CA VAL A 39 7.42 -8.11 0.72
C VAL A 39 6.84 -6.72 0.94
N SER A 40 7.47 -5.70 0.39
CA SER A 40 6.93 -4.34 0.34
C SER A 40 6.16 -4.13 -0.96
N TRP A 41 4.94 -3.63 -0.84
CA TRP A 41 4.09 -3.23 -1.96
C TRP A 41 3.68 -1.78 -1.81
N HIS A 42 3.64 -1.02 -2.92
CA HIS A 42 3.15 0.35 -2.92
C HIS A 42 1.90 0.48 -3.77
N SER A 43 0.93 1.27 -3.33
CA SER A 43 -0.33 1.38 -4.05
C SER A 43 -0.92 2.79 -4.00
N TYR A 44 -1.15 3.35 -5.18
CA TYR A 44 -1.70 4.68 -5.37
C TYR A 44 -2.85 4.66 -6.39
N ASN A 45 -3.78 5.62 -6.29
CA ASN A 45 -4.91 5.72 -7.23
C ASN A 45 -4.50 5.93 -8.70
N PHE A 46 -3.26 6.34 -8.93
CA PHE A 46 -2.67 6.53 -10.28
C PHE A 46 -1.80 5.37 -10.75
N ASN A 47 -1.65 4.31 -9.98
CA ASN A 47 -0.90 3.11 -10.38
C ASN A 47 -1.73 2.22 -11.33
N THR A 48 -1.04 1.35 -12.06
CA THR A 48 -1.68 0.37 -12.95
C THR A 48 -2.57 -0.60 -12.16
N CYS A 49 -2.07 -1.11 -11.01
CA CYS A 49 -2.81 -1.99 -10.11
C CYS A 49 -3.57 -1.18 -9.04
N SER A 50 -4.61 -0.46 -9.45
CA SER A 50 -5.40 0.43 -8.59
C SER A 50 -6.85 -0.01 -8.37
N SER A 51 -7.16 -1.30 -8.52
CA SER A 51 -8.50 -1.84 -8.32
C SER A 51 -8.49 -3.11 -7.47
N GLN A 52 -9.59 -3.36 -6.75
CA GLN A 52 -9.71 -4.54 -5.92
C GLN A 52 -9.53 -5.86 -6.70
N SER A 53 -9.98 -5.92 -7.94
CA SER A 53 -9.76 -7.09 -8.80
C SER A 53 -8.27 -7.31 -9.07
N CYS A 54 -7.50 -6.24 -9.30
CA CYS A 54 -6.06 -6.32 -9.46
C CYS A 54 -5.38 -6.74 -8.15
N TRP A 55 -5.70 -6.12 -7.03
CA TRP A 55 -5.12 -6.49 -5.72
C TRP A 55 -5.37 -7.96 -5.39
N THR A 56 -6.59 -8.44 -5.63
CA THR A 56 -6.95 -9.84 -5.39
C THR A 56 -6.21 -10.81 -6.31
N SER A 57 -5.95 -10.42 -7.57
CA SER A 57 -5.26 -11.29 -8.53
C SER A 57 -3.73 -11.24 -8.42
N GLN A 58 -3.16 -10.10 -8.03
CA GLN A 58 -1.71 -9.90 -8.06
C GLN A 58 -1.06 -9.87 -6.68
N VAL A 59 -1.72 -9.32 -5.66
CA VAL A 59 -1.12 -9.14 -4.32
C VAL A 59 -1.53 -10.24 -3.36
N ALA A 60 -2.80 -10.65 -3.36
CA ALA A 60 -3.27 -11.70 -2.45
C ALA A 60 -2.52 -13.04 -2.58
N PRO A 61 -2.12 -13.51 -3.78
CA PRO A 61 -1.31 -14.72 -3.91
C PRO A 61 0.08 -14.61 -3.26
N VAL A 62 0.65 -13.41 -3.21
CA VAL A 62 1.92 -13.15 -2.50
C VAL A 62 1.69 -13.16 -1.00
N ALA A 63 0.67 -12.45 -0.52
CA ALA A 63 0.32 -12.38 0.90
C ALA A 63 -0.03 -13.75 1.49
N ALA A 64 -0.52 -14.69 0.68
CA ALA A 64 -0.78 -16.06 1.10
C ALA A 64 0.49 -16.89 1.36
N GLN A 65 1.67 -16.43 0.94
CA GLN A 65 2.93 -17.19 1.02
C GLN A 65 4.01 -16.48 1.85
N VAL A 66 3.99 -15.16 1.89
CA VAL A 66 4.97 -14.35 2.63
C VAL A 66 4.27 -13.11 3.17
N PRO A 67 4.64 -12.61 4.37
CA PRO A 67 4.08 -11.36 4.88
C PRO A 67 4.24 -10.23 3.87
N VAL A 68 3.16 -9.50 3.60
CA VAL A 68 3.17 -8.29 2.78
C VAL A 68 2.93 -7.09 3.68
N VAL A 69 3.71 -6.04 3.46
CA VAL A 69 3.50 -4.72 4.04
C VAL A 69 3.35 -3.74 2.88
N ALA A 70 2.20 -3.08 2.78
CA ALA A 70 2.08 -1.95 1.88
C ALA A 70 2.89 -0.78 2.47
N GLY A 71 4.15 -0.67 2.04
CA GLY A 71 5.11 0.33 2.52
C GLY A 71 4.69 1.75 2.23
N GLU A 72 3.87 1.93 1.19
CA GLU A 72 3.23 3.20 0.84
C GLU A 72 1.82 2.95 0.27
N ILE A 73 0.84 3.69 0.78
CA ILE A 73 -0.46 3.83 0.12
C ILE A 73 -0.85 5.30 0.07
N GLY A 74 -1.55 5.71 -0.98
CA GLY A 74 -2.00 7.10 -1.08
C GLY A 74 -2.92 7.38 -2.26
N GLU A 75 -3.53 8.56 -2.23
CA GLU A 75 -4.26 9.12 -3.37
C GLU A 75 -4.01 10.63 -3.47
N ASN A 76 -4.06 11.17 -4.68
CA ASN A 76 -3.64 12.54 -4.98
C ASN A 76 -4.79 13.46 -5.40
N ASP A 77 -6.04 13.11 -5.06
CA ASP A 77 -7.23 13.90 -5.37
C ASP A 77 -7.89 14.52 -4.11
N CYS A 78 -7.21 14.48 -2.96
CA CYS A 78 -7.68 14.98 -1.67
C CYS A 78 -8.89 14.24 -1.09
N ALA A 79 -9.30 13.13 -1.67
CA ALA A 79 -10.40 12.29 -1.19
C ALA A 79 -9.88 11.04 -0.48
N ASP A 80 -10.76 10.14 -0.11
CA ASP A 80 -10.46 8.83 0.46
C ASP A 80 -11.14 7.69 -0.31
N GLY A 81 -11.62 8.01 -1.50
CA GLY A 81 -12.40 7.09 -2.34
C GLY A 81 -11.59 5.88 -2.83
N TYR A 82 -10.28 6.02 -2.92
CA TYR A 82 -9.37 4.96 -3.27
C TYR A 82 -8.81 4.25 -2.02
N VAL A 83 -8.24 5.01 -1.09
CA VAL A 83 -7.54 4.42 0.07
C VAL A 83 -8.48 3.76 1.07
N GLY A 84 -9.72 4.24 1.22
CA GLY A 84 -10.70 3.63 2.11
C GLY A 84 -11.01 2.17 1.74
N PRO A 85 -11.47 1.88 0.50
CA PRO A 85 -11.61 0.51 0.01
C PRO A 85 -10.32 -0.31 0.03
N LEU A 86 -9.17 0.29 -0.28
CA LEU A 86 -7.88 -0.38 -0.26
C LEU A 86 -7.51 -0.84 1.17
N MET A 87 -7.60 0.04 2.17
CA MET A 87 -7.32 -0.30 3.57
C MET A 87 -8.26 -1.41 4.06
N SER A 88 -9.56 -1.32 3.77
CA SER A 88 -10.54 -2.35 4.15
C SER A 88 -10.22 -3.70 3.51
N TRP A 89 -9.77 -3.72 2.27
CA TRP A 89 -9.34 -4.93 1.60
C TRP A 89 -8.06 -5.49 2.24
N MET A 90 -7.06 -4.65 2.54
CA MET A 90 -5.81 -5.06 3.19
C MET A 90 -6.06 -5.65 4.58
N ASP A 91 -6.94 -5.04 5.39
CA ASP A 91 -7.34 -5.58 6.70
C ASP A 91 -7.89 -6.99 6.55
N SER A 92 -8.77 -7.22 5.56
CA SER A 92 -9.34 -8.54 5.30
C SER A 92 -8.32 -9.56 4.80
N ALA A 93 -7.24 -9.10 4.17
CA ALA A 93 -6.16 -9.92 3.63
C ALA A 93 -4.98 -10.10 4.59
N GLY A 94 -5.02 -9.48 5.78
CA GLY A 94 -3.94 -9.52 6.76
C GLY A 94 -2.67 -8.77 6.32
N ILE A 95 -2.81 -7.74 5.48
CA ILE A 95 -1.72 -6.92 4.95
C ILE A 95 -1.61 -5.65 5.78
N SER A 96 -0.45 -5.40 6.36
CA SER A 96 -0.15 -4.13 7.03
C SER A 96 0.12 -3.02 6.02
N TYR A 97 -0.12 -1.76 6.39
CA TYR A 97 0.06 -0.62 5.48
C TYR A 97 0.52 0.65 6.20
N LEU A 98 1.19 1.51 5.45
CA LEU A 98 1.68 2.82 5.87
C LEU A 98 1.18 3.87 4.86
N ALA A 99 0.45 4.86 5.35
CA ALA A 99 -0.06 5.93 4.48
C ALA A 99 1.05 6.94 4.15
N TRP A 100 1.20 7.27 2.90
CA TRP A 100 2.15 8.24 2.37
C TRP A 100 1.42 9.55 2.05
N ALA A 101 1.82 10.72 2.58
CA ALA A 101 2.88 10.91 3.53
C ALA A 101 2.49 11.98 4.56
N TRP A 102 3.08 11.92 5.75
CA TRP A 102 2.97 12.98 6.75
C TRP A 102 3.81 14.18 6.31
N ASN A 103 3.29 14.90 5.32
CA ASN A 103 3.98 16.02 4.70
C ASN A 103 2.97 17.10 4.31
N ALA A 104 3.13 18.30 4.90
CA ALA A 104 2.28 19.45 4.67
C ALA A 104 2.60 20.19 3.34
N ASP A 105 3.74 19.91 2.71
CA ASP A 105 4.09 20.50 1.42
C ASP A 105 3.39 19.80 0.25
N PHE A 106 2.83 18.62 0.49
CA PHE A 106 1.95 17.93 -0.45
C PHE A 106 0.50 18.41 -0.23
N ASN A 107 -0.02 19.09 -1.21
CA ASN A 107 -1.38 19.68 -1.15
C ASN A 107 -2.40 18.88 -1.98
N CYS A 108 -2.31 17.57 -1.98
CA CYS A 108 -3.07 16.61 -2.76
C CYS A 108 -2.85 16.69 -4.29
N SER A 109 -2.57 17.89 -4.83
CA SER A 109 -2.29 18.06 -6.28
C SER A 109 -0.81 17.85 -6.63
N SER A 110 0.09 18.05 -5.66
CA SER A 110 1.54 17.83 -5.82
C SER A 110 2.01 16.50 -5.23
N GLY A 111 1.16 15.83 -4.46
CA GLY A 111 1.45 14.55 -3.83
C GLY A 111 0.41 14.19 -2.77
N PRO A 112 0.35 12.93 -2.34
CA PRO A 112 -0.60 12.44 -1.33
C PRO A 112 -0.22 12.92 0.08
N GLY A 113 -0.56 14.14 0.44
CA GLY A 113 -0.34 14.70 1.78
C GLY A 113 -1.45 14.30 2.75
N LEU A 114 -1.08 13.76 3.90
CA LEU A 114 -2.01 13.45 4.99
C LEU A 114 -2.43 14.69 5.77
N ILE A 115 -1.58 15.70 5.80
CA ILE A 115 -1.76 16.90 6.63
C ILE A 115 -1.65 18.18 5.80
N THR A 116 -2.37 19.21 6.21
CA THR A 116 -2.31 20.55 5.60
C THR A 116 -1.25 21.43 6.24
N ASP A 117 -0.85 21.11 7.46
CA ASP A 117 0.20 21.77 8.21
C ASP A 117 0.88 20.81 9.20
N TYR A 118 2.00 21.25 9.78
CA TYR A 118 2.72 20.44 10.77
C TYR A 118 2.16 20.51 12.20
N TYR A 119 1.01 21.15 12.41
CA TYR A 119 0.21 21.00 13.63
C TYR A 119 -0.68 19.75 13.57
N GLY A 120 -0.81 19.17 12.38
CA GLY A 120 -1.50 17.88 12.17
C GLY A 120 -2.93 18.02 11.66
N ASP A 121 -3.33 19.21 11.18
CA ASP A 121 -4.63 19.39 10.54
C ASP A 121 -4.70 18.52 9.28
N PRO A 122 -5.67 17.58 9.18
CA PRO A 122 -5.69 16.62 8.09
C PRO A 122 -6.20 17.22 6.77
N THR A 123 -5.71 16.68 5.67
CA THR A 123 -6.37 16.80 4.36
C THR A 123 -7.64 15.94 4.32
N GLY A 124 -8.42 15.98 3.24
CA GLY A 124 -9.53 15.04 3.05
C GLY A 124 -9.05 13.58 3.03
N TYR A 125 -7.95 13.32 2.31
CA TYR A 125 -7.26 12.04 2.33
C TYR A 125 -6.83 11.64 3.75
N GLY A 126 -6.16 12.55 4.49
CA GLY A 126 -5.74 12.31 5.87
C GLY A 126 -6.89 12.02 6.82
N THR A 127 -8.03 12.70 6.65
CA THR A 127 -9.27 12.45 7.44
C THR A 127 -9.80 11.04 7.21
N GLY A 128 -9.79 10.55 5.96
CA GLY A 128 -10.20 9.18 5.63
C GLY A 128 -9.30 8.14 6.30
N VAL A 129 -7.98 8.31 6.19
CA VAL A 129 -7.00 7.42 6.85
C VAL A 129 -7.16 7.45 8.38
N GLU A 130 -7.25 8.63 8.99
CA GLU A 130 -7.43 8.77 10.44
C GLU A 130 -8.71 8.09 10.93
N SER A 131 -9.82 8.30 10.23
CA SER A 131 -11.12 7.70 10.55
C SER A 131 -11.06 6.18 10.49
N HIS A 132 -10.43 5.64 9.45
CA HIS A 132 -10.26 4.20 9.30
C HIS A 132 -9.43 3.61 10.44
N LEU A 133 -8.27 4.18 10.75
CA LEU A 133 -7.40 3.70 11.85
C LEU A 133 -8.09 3.79 13.21
N LYS A 134 -8.87 4.87 13.47
CA LYS A 134 -9.66 5.00 14.70
C LYS A 134 -10.72 3.89 14.82
N SER A 135 -11.31 3.48 13.71
CA SER A 135 -12.31 2.40 13.70
C SER A 135 -11.71 1.05 14.11
N LEU A 136 -10.47 0.79 13.74
CA LEU A 136 -9.74 -0.43 14.14
C LEU A 136 -9.33 -0.41 15.62
N ALA A 137 -8.98 0.76 16.16
CA ALA A 137 -8.53 0.91 17.55
C ALA A 137 -9.67 0.86 18.58
N GLY A 138 -10.92 1.03 18.15
CA GLY A 138 -12.12 1.04 19.01
C GLY A 138 -12.86 -0.30 19.11
N GLY A 139 -12.29 -1.36 18.51
CA GLY A 139 -12.85 -2.71 18.52
C GLY A 139 -12.37 -3.57 19.68
#